data_ab6188ee9d115d5e37937ca5211c142f
#
_entry.id   ab6188ee9d115d5e37937ca5211c142f
#
_cell.length_a   1.000
_cell.length_b   1.000
_cell.length_c   1.000
_cell.angle_alpha   90.00
_cell.angle_beta   90.00
_cell.angle_gamma   90.00
#
_symmetry.space_group_name_H-M   'P 1'
#
loop_
_entity.id
_entity.type
_entity.pdbx_description
1 polymer ?
#
loop_
_entity_poly.entity_id
_entity_poly.type
_entity_poly.pdbx_seq_one_letter_code
_entity_poly.pdbx_strand_id
1 'polypeptide(L)'
;MEKQRIKAVCCAASAGGMWGTIGLFVSLAGRHGVHSLELTVVRMVIGAAALGITLLLLDRKLLRIKVSDFPWFGAAGILCLLRFNVSYGIAIEKSSMAAAAVLLYTSPVFVTVIAVPVFGERISGRKLTAVLLAITGCAFVSGIMSGNVTFPAAAFFWGILAAFGYAMYSIIAGALLKRYHALTVLFYAFFSAACAGCFLADMGHVVYSITQKPQLVPILAAAACVCNIFSYLLYNTALKYMEPGSVSVIASVEPAVAAILGELMLGEHMGFFGVAGILCILAAIVVLNGRTGRRAYERKTSGAYPDPCESGGVDDGKTAVPPASHFGAQCEELYRGNKLF
;
A
#
# COMPACT_ATOMS: atom_id res chain seq x y z
N MET A 1 15.51 -13.80 12.07
CA MET A 1 14.05 -13.49 11.99
C MET A 1 13.71 -12.12 12.59
N GLU A 2 14.16 -11.79 13.78
CA GLU A 2 13.88 -10.47 14.41
C GLU A 2 14.38 -9.28 13.61
N LYS A 3 15.60 -9.33 13.10
CA LYS A 3 16.17 -8.27 12.24
C LYS A 3 15.33 -8.01 10.97
N GLN A 4 14.78 -9.05 10.36
CA GLN A 4 13.91 -8.93 9.17
C GLN A 4 12.58 -8.28 9.50
N ARG A 5 11.98 -8.61 10.65
CA ARG A 5 10.75 -7.97 11.12
C ARG A 5 10.95 -6.50 11.43
N ILE A 6 12.02 -6.15 12.16
CA ILE A 6 12.36 -4.74 12.44
C ILE A 6 12.55 -3.98 11.11
N LYS A 7 13.30 -4.56 10.16
CA LYS A 7 13.48 -4.00 8.83
C LYS A 7 12.13 -3.75 8.14
N ALA A 8 11.20 -4.71 8.19
CA ALA A 8 9.89 -4.57 7.57
C ALA A 8 9.04 -3.47 8.23
N VAL A 9 9.06 -3.37 9.58
CA VAL A 9 8.38 -2.28 10.31
C VAL A 9 8.96 -0.92 9.92
N CYS A 10 10.28 -0.77 9.91
CA CYS A 10 10.93 0.47 9.48
C CYS A 10 10.58 0.80 8.02
N CYS A 11 10.61 -0.19 7.12
CA CYS A 11 10.24 0.02 5.73
C CYS A 11 8.78 0.46 5.58
N ALA A 12 7.83 -0.16 6.28
CA ALA A 12 6.41 0.21 6.22
C ALA A 12 6.17 1.62 6.78
N ALA A 13 6.78 1.94 7.93
CA ALA A 13 6.66 3.26 8.54
C ALA A 13 7.30 4.36 7.67
N SER A 14 8.47 4.10 7.10
CA SER A 14 9.12 5.03 6.18
C SER A 14 8.31 5.23 4.90
N ALA A 15 7.69 4.17 4.36
CA ALA A 15 6.80 4.28 3.21
C ALA A 15 5.59 5.18 3.51
N GLY A 16 4.93 4.96 4.65
CA GLY A 16 3.83 5.83 5.11
C GLY A 16 4.29 7.27 5.33
N GLY A 17 5.46 7.48 5.95
CA GLY A 17 6.05 8.80 6.12
C GLY A 17 6.30 9.53 4.79
N MET A 18 6.80 8.82 3.78
CA MET A 18 6.99 9.37 2.43
C MET A 18 5.67 9.70 1.76
N TRP A 19 4.63 8.86 1.90
CA TRP A 19 3.30 9.17 1.39
C TRP A 19 2.67 10.38 2.09
N GLY A 20 2.95 10.60 3.39
CA GLY A 20 2.53 11.79 4.11
C GLY A 20 3.01 13.11 3.51
N THR A 21 4.07 13.09 2.67
CA THR A 21 4.55 14.28 1.95
C THR A 21 3.75 14.58 0.67
N ILE A 22 2.82 13.70 0.25
CA ILE A 22 2.13 13.81 -1.05
C ILE A 22 1.32 15.11 -1.16
N GLY A 23 0.68 15.53 -0.05
CA GLY A 23 -0.07 16.79 0.01
C GLY A 23 0.77 18.02 -0.31
N LEU A 24 2.03 18.03 0.15
CA LEU A 24 2.98 19.10 -0.16
C LEU A 24 3.26 19.14 -1.68
N PHE A 25 3.54 18.00 -2.31
CA PHE A 25 3.79 17.96 -3.76
C PHE A 25 2.56 18.32 -4.58
N VAL A 26 1.36 17.90 -4.13
CA VAL A 26 0.09 18.30 -4.77
C VAL A 26 -0.10 19.81 -4.67
N SER A 27 0.16 20.42 -3.51
CA SER A 27 0.08 21.88 -3.33
C SER A 27 1.11 22.61 -4.21
N LEU A 28 2.36 22.15 -4.23
CA LEU A 28 3.41 22.77 -5.04
C LEU A 28 3.12 22.66 -6.55
N ALA A 29 2.71 21.49 -7.05
CA ALA A 29 2.35 21.31 -8.46
C ALA A 29 1.10 22.12 -8.83
N GLY A 30 0.11 22.15 -7.93
CA GLY A 30 -1.12 22.94 -8.13
C GLY A 30 -0.88 24.44 -8.27
N ARG A 31 0.08 25.03 -7.53
CA ARG A 31 0.51 26.43 -7.69
C ARG A 31 1.03 26.75 -9.11
N HIS A 32 1.48 25.72 -9.82
CA HIS A 32 1.95 25.83 -11.20
C HIS A 32 0.91 25.40 -12.23
N GLY A 33 -0.31 25.05 -11.80
CA GLY A 33 -1.44 24.71 -12.67
C GLY A 33 -1.58 23.21 -12.98
N VAL A 34 -0.73 22.34 -12.43
CA VAL A 34 -0.82 20.88 -12.65
C VAL A 34 -1.86 20.27 -11.70
N HIS A 35 -2.86 19.61 -12.29
CA HIS A 35 -3.92 18.93 -11.53
C HIS A 35 -3.44 17.66 -10.83
N SER A 36 -4.14 17.24 -9.75
CA SER A 36 -3.77 16.07 -8.96
C SER A 36 -3.71 14.77 -9.78
N LEU A 37 -4.63 14.60 -10.75
CA LEU A 37 -4.63 13.44 -11.66
C LEU A 37 -3.40 13.46 -12.58
N GLU A 38 -3.08 14.61 -13.17
CA GLU A 38 -1.90 14.80 -14.03
C GLU A 38 -0.61 14.48 -13.25
N LEU A 39 -0.47 15.05 -12.03
CA LEU A 39 0.66 14.75 -11.15
C LEU A 39 0.76 13.25 -10.84
N THR A 40 -0.37 12.59 -10.60
CA THR A 40 -0.41 11.14 -10.32
C THR A 40 0.10 10.34 -11.52
N VAL A 41 -0.39 10.66 -12.73
CA VAL A 41 0.03 9.95 -13.95
C VAL A 41 1.50 10.22 -14.27
N VAL A 42 1.96 11.46 -14.17
CA VAL A 42 3.38 11.83 -14.37
C VAL A 42 4.30 11.08 -13.41
N ARG A 43 3.94 10.97 -12.14
CA ARG A 43 4.72 10.18 -11.16
C ARG A 43 4.80 8.70 -11.54
N MET A 44 3.71 8.13 -12.10
CA MET A 44 3.70 6.74 -12.57
C MET A 44 4.57 6.56 -13.82
N VAL A 45 4.52 7.51 -14.76
CA VAL A 45 5.36 7.53 -15.97
C VAL A 45 6.85 7.61 -15.59
N ILE A 46 7.22 8.58 -14.77
CA ILE A 46 8.61 8.75 -14.30
C ILE A 46 9.06 7.50 -13.53
N GLY A 47 8.20 6.96 -12.65
CA GLY A 47 8.48 5.76 -11.88
C GLY A 47 8.69 4.53 -12.78
N ALA A 48 7.82 4.32 -13.77
CA ALA A 48 7.96 3.23 -14.73
C ALA A 48 9.24 3.37 -15.56
N ALA A 49 9.55 4.57 -16.06
CA ALA A 49 10.76 4.84 -16.84
C ALA A 49 12.02 4.58 -16.00
N ALA A 50 12.09 5.14 -14.79
CA ALA A 50 13.24 4.98 -13.91
C ALA A 50 13.47 3.52 -13.50
N LEU A 51 12.40 2.79 -13.11
CA LEU A 51 12.50 1.38 -12.76
C LEU A 51 12.82 0.51 -13.97
N GLY A 52 12.27 0.82 -15.15
CA GLY A 52 12.59 0.13 -16.39
C GLY A 52 14.07 0.27 -16.76
N ILE A 53 14.62 1.48 -16.70
CA ILE A 53 16.05 1.74 -16.90
C ILE A 53 16.88 0.99 -15.85
N THR A 54 16.49 1.05 -14.59
CA THR A 54 17.18 0.34 -13.49
C THR A 54 17.22 -1.17 -13.74
N LEU A 55 16.12 -1.78 -14.14
CA LEU A 55 16.04 -3.22 -14.45
C LEU A 55 16.87 -3.59 -15.67
N LEU A 56 16.90 -2.75 -16.71
CA LEU A 56 17.72 -2.97 -17.91
C LEU A 56 19.22 -2.90 -17.61
N LEU A 57 19.62 -2.04 -16.66
CA LEU A 57 21.02 -1.84 -16.30
C LEU A 57 21.51 -2.86 -15.26
N LEU A 58 20.67 -3.23 -14.27
CA LEU A 58 21.07 -4.15 -13.21
C LEU A 58 20.98 -5.62 -13.65
N ASP A 59 19.81 -6.07 -14.05
CA ASP A 59 19.59 -7.46 -14.53
C ASP A 59 18.32 -7.55 -15.37
N ARG A 60 18.52 -7.72 -16.68
CA ARG A 60 17.41 -7.90 -17.64
C ARG A 60 16.57 -9.15 -17.36
N LYS A 61 17.09 -10.13 -16.62
CA LYS A 61 16.31 -11.33 -16.24
C LYS A 61 15.15 -10.99 -15.33
N LEU A 62 15.27 -9.91 -14.54
CA LEU A 62 14.18 -9.41 -13.67
C LEU A 62 12.97 -8.86 -14.45
N LEU A 63 13.14 -8.54 -15.75
CA LEU A 63 12.02 -8.18 -16.62
C LEU A 63 11.21 -9.40 -17.10
N ARG A 64 11.73 -10.63 -16.91
CA ARG A 64 11.02 -11.81 -17.36
C ARG A 64 9.89 -12.15 -16.39
N ILE A 65 8.68 -12.15 -16.90
CA ILE A 65 7.47 -12.58 -16.17
C ILE A 65 6.78 -13.70 -16.95
N LYS A 66 6.02 -14.52 -16.23
CA LYS A 66 5.15 -15.52 -16.89
C LYS A 66 3.97 -14.81 -17.53
N VAL A 67 3.61 -15.20 -18.75
CA VAL A 67 2.46 -14.61 -19.47
C VAL A 67 1.15 -14.77 -18.66
N SER A 68 0.99 -15.89 -17.95
CA SER A 68 -0.14 -16.16 -17.07
C SER A 68 -0.28 -15.14 -15.91
N ASP A 69 0.83 -14.52 -15.50
CA ASP A 69 0.82 -13.57 -14.39
C ASP A 69 0.64 -12.11 -14.87
N PHE A 70 0.74 -11.86 -16.20
CA PHE A 70 0.56 -10.54 -16.78
C PHE A 70 -0.76 -9.84 -16.40
N PRO A 71 -1.92 -10.51 -16.38
CA PRO A 71 -3.17 -9.90 -15.93
C PRO A 71 -3.12 -9.40 -14.49
N TRP A 72 -2.38 -10.06 -13.59
CA TRP A 72 -2.23 -9.66 -12.19
C TRP A 72 -1.40 -8.38 -12.05
N PHE A 73 -0.37 -8.21 -12.88
CA PHE A 73 0.39 -6.96 -12.93
C PHE A 73 -0.46 -5.81 -13.49
N GLY A 74 -1.25 -6.07 -14.54
CA GLY A 74 -2.22 -5.11 -15.06
C GLY A 74 -3.27 -4.73 -14.01
N ALA A 75 -3.80 -5.71 -13.27
CA ALA A 75 -4.74 -5.47 -12.20
C ALA A 75 -4.11 -4.63 -11.06
N ALA A 76 -2.87 -4.94 -10.65
CA ALA A 76 -2.16 -4.16 -9.64
C ALA A 76 -1.97 -2.70 -10.06
N GLY A 77 -1.65 -2.44 -11.33
CA GLY A 77 -1.46 -1.08 -11.84
C GLY A 77 -2.77 -0.37 -12.13
N ILE A 78 -3.60 -0.93 -12.98
CA ILE A 78 -4.81 -0.24 -13.49
C ILE A 78 -5.93 -0.27 -12.45
N LEU A 79 -6.32 -1.49 -11.99
CA LEU A 79 -7.47 -1.62 -11.11
C LEU A 79 -7.17 -1.23 -9.66
N CYS A 80 -5.90 -1.32 -9.23
CA CYS A 80 -5.52 -0.96 -7.87
C CYS A 80 -4.92 0.44 -7.82
N LEU A 81 -3.74 0.67 -8.39
CA LEU A 81 -3.04 1.95 -8.24
C LEU A 81 -3.76 3.12 -8.93
N LEU A 82 -4.04 3.00 -10.24
CA LEU A 82 -4.63 4.10 -10.99
C LEU A 82 -6.05 4.38 -10.50
N ARG A 83 -6.91 3.35 -10.43
CA ARG A 83 -8.30 3.51 -9.98
C ARG A 83 -8.39 4.03 -8.55
N PHE A 84 -7.51 3.56 -7.65
CA PHE A 84 -7.41 4.10 -6.28
C PHE A 84 -7.19 5.61 -6.29
N ASN A 85 -6.18 6.10 -7.03
CA ASN A 85 -5.86 7.52 -7.09
C ASN A 85 -7.00 8.36 -7.72
N VAL A 86 -7.62 7.86 -8.80
CA VAL A 86 -8.78 8.50 -9.44
C VAL A 86 -9.97 8.58 -8.46
N SER A 87 -10.30 7.45 -7.83
CA SER A 87 -11.41 7.39 -6.86
C SER A 87 -11.18 8.30 -5.67
N TYR A 88 -9.93 8.37 -5.17
CA TYR A 88 -9.56 9.25 -4.08
C TYR A 88 -9.69 10.73 -4.46
N GLY A 89 -9.23 11.10 -5.68
CA GLY A 89 -9.40 12.45 -6.22
C GLY A 89 -10.88 12.85 -6.29
N ILE A 90 -11.74 11.98 -6.85
CA ILE A 90 -13.19 12.24 -6.91
C ILE A 90 -13.81 12.36 -5.51
N ALA A 91 -13.38 11.55 -4.55
CA ALA A 91 -13.86 11.64 -3.17
C ALA A 91 -13.51 13.00 -2.54
N ILE A 92 -12.31 13.53 -2.80
CA ILE A 92 -11.88 14.87 -2.37
C ILE A 92 -12.77 15.96 -2.99
N GLU A 93 -13.00 15.90 -4.31
CA GLU A 93 -13.83 16.87 -5.03
C GLU A 93 -15.29 16.88 -4.54
N LYS A 94 -15.82 15.71 -4.16
CA LYS A 94 -17.21 15.55 -3.71
C LYS A 94 -17.42 15.89 -2.24
N SER A 95 -16.34 16.03 -1.44
CA SER A 95 -16.44 16.35 0.00
C SER A 95 -15.32 17.28 0.44
N SER A 96 -14.25 16.71 0.98
CA SER A 96 -13.04 17.39 1.41
C SER A 96 -11.88 16.39 1.47
N MET A 97 -10.64 16.91 1.48
CA MET A 97 -9.44 16.08 1.67
C MET A 97 -9.51 15.28 2.98
N ALA A 98 -9.99 15.91 4.05
CA ALA A 98 -10.16 15.29 5.36
C ALA A 98 -11.13 14.10 5.33
N ALA A 99 -12.33 14.28 4.74
CA ALA A 99 -13.32 13.22 4.62
C ALA A 99 -12.82 12.05 3.74
N ALA A 100 -12.23 12.37 2.58
CA ALA A 100 -11.66 11.37 1.69
C ALA A 100 -10.53 10.57 2.37
N ALA A 101 -9.67 11.23 3.13
CA ALA A 101 -8.61 10.59 3.89
C ALA A 101 -9.14 9.60 4.92
N VAL A 102 -10.15 9.98 5.73
CA VAL A 102 -10.77 9.06 6.71
C VAL A 102 -11.32 7.81 6.03
N LEU A 103 -12.00 7.97 4.89
CA LEU A 103 -12.52 6.84 4.14
C LEU A 103 -11.39 5.96 3.59
N LEU A 104 -10.32 6.55 3.07
CA LEU A 104 -9.15 5.81 2.61
C LEU A 104 -8.50 4.99 3.72
N TYR A 105 -8.40 5.54 4.93
CA TYR A 105 -7.80 4.85 6.08
C TYR A 105 -8.66 3.74 6.68
N THR A 106 -9.83 3.44 6.09
CA THR A 106 -10.52 2.17 6.31
C THR A 106 -9.84 1.00 5.57
N SER A 107 -8.89 1.27 4.67
CA SER A 107 -8.16 0.25 3.90
C SER A 107 -7.51 -0.85 4.75
N PRO A 108 -6.93 -0.63 5.94
CA PRO A 108 -6.41 -1.71 6.78
C PRO A 108 -7.47 -2.76 7.20
N VAL A 109 -8.74 -2.36 7.28
CA VAL A 109 -9.85 -3.31 7.51
C VAL A 109 -9.97 -4.24 6.32
N PHE A 110 -10.08 -3.67 5.10
CA PHE A 110 -10.18 -4.45 3.87
C PHE A 110 -8.98 -5.37 3.68
N VAL A 111 -7.76 -4.85 3.88
CA VAL A 111 -6.53 -5.68 3.80
C VAL A 111 -6.61 -6.83 4.79
N THR A 112 -6.97 -6.56 6.05
CA THR A 112 -7.02 -7.58 7.11
C THR A 112 -8.07 -8.65 6.80
N VAL A 113 -9.26 -8.26 6.35
CA VAL A 113 -10.35 -9.20 6.02
C VAL A 113 -9.99 -10.05 4.80
N ILE A 114 -9.46 -9.44 3.73
CA ILE A 114 -9.12 -10.15 2.49
C ILE A 114 -7.88 -11.03 2.68
N ALA A 115 -6.94 -10.64 3.52
CA ALA A 115 -5.73 -11.43 3.80
C ALA A 115 -6.03 -12.76 4.52
N VAL A 116 -7.16 -12.87 5.21
CA VAL A 116 -7.58 -14.14 5.85
C VAL A 116 -7.73 -15.27 4.83
N PRO A 117 -8.61 -15.20 3.82
CA PRO A 117 -8.77 -16.27 2.85
C PRO A 117 -7.59 -16.40 1.88
N VAL A 118 -6.89 -15.30 1.54
CA VAL A 118 -5.82 -15.30 0.53
C VAL A 118 -4.49 -15.79 1.09
N PHE A 119 -4.15 -15.41 2.32
CA PHE A 119 -2.85 -15.74 2.94
C PHE A 119 -2.97 -16.62 4.18
N GLY A 120 -4.17 -17.00 4.59
CA GLY A 120 -4.41 -17.74 5.83
C GLY A 120 -4.05 -16.93 7.08
N GLU A 121 -4.14 -15.60 7.01
CA GLU A 121 -3.87 -14.76 8.17
C GLU A 121 -4.90 -14.98 9.27
N ARG A 122 -4.47 -14.90 10.53
CA ARG A 122 -5.40 -14.96 11.67
C ARG A 122 -5.71 -13.56 12.18
N ILE A 123 -6.99 -13.26 12.33
CA ILE A 123 -7.42 -12.04 13.01
C ILE A 123 -7.24 -12.25 14.51
N SER A 124 -6.20 -11.64 15.07
CA SER A 124 -6.00 -11.61 16.52
C SER A 124 -6.68 -10.36 17.10
N GLY A 125 -7.14 -10.44 18.37
CA GLY A 125 -7.71 -9.27 19.06
C GLY A 125 -6.78 -8.06 19.02
N ARG A 126 -5.47 -8.28 19.11
CA ARG A 126 -4.45 -7.24 19.00
C ARG A 126 -4.42 -6.58 17.60
N LYS A 127 -4.53 -7.37 16.51
CA LYS A 127 -4.60 -6.83 15.15
C LYS A 127 -5.87 -5.99 14.98
N LEU A 128 -6.99 -6.47 15.52
CA LEU A 128 -8.24 -5.71 15.51
C LEU A 128 -8.13 -4.41 16.30
N THR A 129 -7.58 -4.43 17.53
CA THR A 129 -7.35 -3.23 18.32
C THR A 129 -6.44 -2.24 17.59
N ALA A 130 -5.36 -2.70 16.94
CA ALA A 130 -4.46 -1.84 16.18
C ALA A 130 -5.17 -1.20 14.98
N VAL A 131 -6.00 -1.94 14.26
CA VAL A 131 -6.81 -1.41 13.15
C VAL A 131 -7.78 -0.33 13.65
N LEU A 132 -8.49 -0.59 14.76
CA LEU A 132 -9.44 0.39 15.33
C LEU A 132 -8.72 1.66 15.82
N LEU A 133 -7.58 1.52 16.49
CA LEU A 133 -6.75 2.65 16.90
C LEU A 133 -6.26 3.46 15.70
N ALA A 134 -5.80 2.80 14.62
CA ALA A 134 -5.35 3.49 13.42
C ALA A 134 -6.49 4.29 12.77
N ILE A 135 -7.68 3.71 12.62
CA ILE A 135 -8.85 4.40 12.03
C ILE A 135 -9.26 5.58 12.90
N THR A 136 -9.37 5.37 14.22
CA THR A 136 -9.73 6.45 15.16
C THR A 136 -8.70 7.57 15.12
N GLY A 137 -7.41 7.24 15.09
CA GLY A 137 -6.32 8.20 14.97
C GLY A 137 -6.40 8.99 13.67
N CYS A 138 -6.64 8.32 12.54
CA CYS A 138 -6.82 8.97 11.25
C CYS A 138 -8.04 9.91 11.23
N ALA A 139 -9.14 9.50 11.84
CA ALA A 139 -10.33 10.34 11.98
C ALA A 139 -10.05 11.60 12.81
N PHE A 140 -9.26 11.50 13.86
CA PHE A 140 -8.88 12.64 14.70
C PHE A 140 -7.93 13.59 13.97
N VAL A 141 -6.89 13.06 13.31
CA VAL A 141 -5.93 13.87 12.55
C VAL A 141 -6.58 14.61 11.39
N SER A 142 -7.56 14.02 10.73
CA SER A 142 -8.25 14.63 9.59
C SER A 142 -9.21 15.79 9.98
N GLY A 143 -9.38 16.08 11.28
CA GLY A 143 -10.22 17.19 11.74
C GLY A 143 -11.73 16.95 11.64
N ILE A 144 -12.19 15.71 11.43
CA ILE A 144 -13.60 15.35 11.33
C ILE A 144 -14.37 15.70 12.62
N MET A 145 -13.66 15.70 13.75
CA MET A 145 -14.24 16.07 15.05
C MET A 145 -14.55 17.57 15.18
N SER A 146 -14.05 18.41 14.28
CA SER A 146 -14.36 19.84 14.25
C SER A 146 -15.76 20.16 13.70
N GLY A 147 -16.55 19.15 13.35
CA GLY A 147 -17.96 19.29 12.97
C GLY A 147 -18.26 19.85 11.57
N ASN A 148 -17.23 20.24 10.83
CA ASN A 148 -17.38 20.89 9.51
C ASN A 148 -17.23 19.94 8.32
N VAL A 149 -17.23 18.62 8.55
CA VAL A 149 -17.03 17.63 7.49
C VAL A 149 -18.33 16.97 7.12
N THR A 150 -18.73 17.11 5.86
CA THR A 150 -19.90 16.42 5.31
C THR A 150 -19.48 15.17 4.52
N PHE A 151 -20.31 14.12 4.59
CA PHE A 151 -20.10 12.88 3.84
C PHE A 151 -21.26 12.67 2.84
N PRO A 152 -21.28 13.35 1.69
CA PRO A 152 -22.23 13.04 0.65
C PRO A 152 -22.10 11.57 0.22
N ALA A 153 -23.20 10.91 -0.14
CA ALA A 153 -23.20 9.50 -0.53
C ALA A 153 -22.21 9.19 -1.67
N ALA A 154 -22.06 10.13 -2.63
CA ALA A 154 -21.08 9.99 -3.70
C ALA A 154 -19.63 10.00 -3.17
N ALA A 155 -19.29 10.90 -2.25
CA ALA A 155 -17.96 10.95 -1.66
C ALA A 155 -17.67 9.68 -0.85
N PHE A 156 -18.66 9.18 -0.10
CA PHE A 156 -18.54 7.94 0.63
C PHE A 156 -18.26 6.76 -0.30
N PHE A 157 -19.03 6.61 -1.38
CA PHE A 157 -18.82 5.55 -2.37
C PHE A 157 -17.42 5.58 -2.97
N TRP A 158 -16.97 6.74 -3.45
CA TRP A 158 -15.65 6.87 -4.07
C TRP A 158 -14.51 6.72 -3.07
N GLY A 159 -14.67 7.19 -1.84
CA GLY A 159 -13.68 7.01 -0.78
C GLY A 159 -13.49 5.55 -0.34
N ILE A 160 -14.59 4.81 -0.18
CA ILE A 160 -14.53 3.36 0.09
C ILE A 160 -13.95 2.60 -1.09
N LEU A 161 -14.29 2.99 -2.32
CA LEU A 161 -13.72 2.39 -3.53
C LEU A 161 -12.21 2.64 -3.62
N ALA A 162 -11.73 3.80 -3.19
CA ALA A 162 -10.31 4.10 -3.06
C ALA A 162 -9.63 3.20 -2.02
N ALA A 163 -10.22 3.08 -0.83
CA ALA A 163 -9.71 2.19 0.23
C ALA A 163 -9.63 0.73 -0.21
N PHE A 164 -10.63 0.25 -0.93
CA PHE A 164 -10.64 -1.09 -1.51
C PHE A 164 -9.54 -1.26 -2.56
N GLY A 165 -9.34 -0.26 -3.44
CA GLY A 165 -8.25 -0.27 -4.44
C GLY A 165 -6.87 -0.37 -3.80
N TYR A 166 -6.61 0.41 -2.75
CA TYR A 166 -5.39 0.36 -1.95
C TYR A 166 -5.20 -1.03 -1.31
N ALA A 167 -6.28 -1.58 -0.72
CA ALA A 167 -6.23 -2.90 -0.10
C ALA A 167 -5.91 -4.00 -1.13
N MET A 168 -6.56 -3.97 -2.28
CA MET A 168 -6.31 -4.93 -3.36
C MET A 168 -4.88 -4.86 -3.89
N TYR A 169 -4.27 -3.67 -3.98
CA TYR A 169 -2.84 -3.55 -4.30
C TYR A 169 -1.99 -4.32 -3.29
N SER A 170 -2.22 -4.14 -2.00
CA SER A 170 -1.45 -4.81 -0.95
C SER A 170 -1.54 -6.34 -1.03
N ILE A 171 -2.72 -6.85 -1.38
CA ILE A 171 -2.98 -8.29 -1.56
C ILE A 171 -2.31 -8.83 -2.82
N ILE A 172 -2.53 -8.18 -3.97
CA ILE A 172 -1.98 -8.63 -5.25
C ILE A 172 -0.45 -8.49 -5.25
N ALA A 173 0.08 -7.36 -4.80
CA ALA A 173 1.52 -7.18 -4.66
C ALA A 173 2.13 -8.20 -3.69
N GLY A 174 1.50 -8.44 -2.52
CA GLY A 174 1.94 -9.46 -1.58
C GLY A 174 1.98 -10.87 -2.18
N ALA A 175 1.03 -11.21 -3.07
CA ALA A 175 1.03 -12.49 -3.78
C ALA A 175 2.13 -12.56 -4.85
N LEU A 176 2.30 -11.50 -5.64
CA LEU A 176 3.34 -11.42 -6.68
C LEU A 176 4.76 -11.43 -6.10
N LEU A 177 4.97 -10.79 -4.94
CA LEU A 177 6.27 -10.74 -4.26
C LEU A 177 6.76 -12.10 -3.75
N LYS A 178 5.89 -13.11 -3.69
CA LYS A 178 6.30 -14.50 -3.43
C LYS A 178 7.08 -15.13 -4.59
N ARG A 179 6.95 -14.59 -5.80
CA ARG A 179 7.53 -15.14 -7.03
C ARG A 179 8.47 -14.19 -7.76
N TYR A 180 8.23 -12.88 -7.61
CA TYR A 180 8.93 -11.85 -8.36
C TYR A 180 9.68 -10.91 -7.45
N HIS A 181 10.73 -10.28 -7.98
CA HIS A 181 11.46 -9.25 -7.27
C HIS A 181 10.60 -7.99 -7.10
N ALA A 182 10.79 -7.24 -6.01
CA ALA A 182 10.02 -6.03 -5.73
C ALA A 182 10.11 -4.98 -6.86
N LEU A 183 11.28 -4.84 -7.49
CA LEU A 183 11.48 -3.96 -8.65
C LEU A 183 10.61 -4.38 -9.84
N THR A 184 10.49 -5.68 -10.10
CA THR A 184 9.66 -6.23 -11.18
C THR A 184 8.18 -5.94 -10.93
N VAL A 185 7.71 -6.24 -9.72
CA VAL A 185 6.30 -5.99 -9.34
C VAL A 185 5.97 -4.51 -9.50
N LEU A 186 6.83 -3.64 -9.02
CA LEU A 186 6.61 -2.20 -9.06
C LEU A 186 6.69 -1.64 -10.47
N PHE A 187 7.67 -2.08 -11.27
CA PHE A 187 7.80 -1.66 -12.66
C PHE A 187 6.53 -1.95 -13.47
N TYR A 188 6.07 -3.19 -13.47
CA TYR A 188 4.89 -3.57 -14.25
C TYR A 188 3.61 -2.93 -13.74
N ALA A 189 3.47 -2.74 -12.43
CA ALA A 189 2.34 -2.02 -11.85
C ALA A 189 2.33 -0.54 -12.27
N PHE A 190 3.48 0.15 -12.21
CA PHE A 190 3.56 1.54 -12.67
C PHE A 190 3.44 1.66 -14.19
N PHE A 191 4.03 0.74 -14.94
CA PHE A 191 3.94 0.74 -16.40
C PHE A 191 2.49 0.61 -16.88
N SER A 192 1.74 -0.37 -16.35
CA SER A 192 0.34 -0.57 -16.71
C SER A 192 -0.54 0.61 -16.25
N ALA A 193 -0.29 1.14 -15.04
CA ALA A 193 -0.98 2.33 -14.56
C ALA A 193 -0.67 3.58 -15.40
N ALA A 194 0.59 3.78 -15.79
CA ALA A 194 1.00 4.89 -16.66
C ALA A 194 0.36 4.80 -18.05
N CYS A 195 0.40 3.61 -18.69
CA CYS A 195 -0.23 3.40 -19.98
C CYS A 195 -1.72 3.76 -19.95
N ALA A 196 -2.47 3.27 -18.96
CA ALA A 196 -3.90 3.58 -18.84
C ALA A 196 -4.13 5.04 -18.41
N GLY A 197 -3.29 5.57 -17.51
CA GLY A 197 -3.41 6.93 -16.98
C GLY A 197 -3.19 8.01 -18.03
N CYS A 198 -2.30 7.80 -19.00
CA CYS A 198 -2.06 8.73 -20.09
C CYS A 198 -3.30 8.98 -20.98
N PHE A 199 -4.27 8.07 -20.98
CA PHE A 199 -5.56 8.29 -21.65
C PHE A 199 -6.55 9.09 -20.81
N LEU A 200 -6.33 9.21 -19.50
CA LEU A 200 -7.23 9.88 -18.55
C LEU A 200 -6.75 11.30 -18.21
N ALA A 201 -5.44 11.54 -18.21
CA ALA A 201 -4.84 12.82 -17.89
C ALA A 201 -4.49 13.61 -19.15
N ASP A 202 -4.61 14.93 -19.08
CA ASP A 202 -4.16 15.81 -20.17
C ASP A 202 -2.62 15.96 -20.13
N MET A 203 -1.94 15.01 -20.76
CA MET A 203 -0.48 15.03 -20.87
C MET A 203 0.03 16.21 -21.72
N GLY A 204 -0.79 16.72 -22.65
CA GLY A 204 -0.47 17.92 -23.43
C GLY A 204 -0.38 19.16 -22.53
N HIS A 205 -1.34 19.32 -21.62
CA HIS A 205 -1.33 20.37 -20.61
C HIS A 205 -0.10 20.27 -19.68
N VAL A 206 0.29 19.06 -19.26
CA VAL A 206 1.50 18.87 -18.45
C VAL A 206 2.76 19.31 -19.18
N VAL A 207 2.94 18.88 -20.46
CA VAL A 207 4.09 19.28 -21.29
C VAL A 207 4.11 20.80 -21.47
N TYR A 208 2.97 21.41 -21.79
CA TYR A 208 2.85 22.85 -21.89
C TYR A 208 3.25 23.56 -20.58
N SER A 209 2.75 23.08 -19.43
CA SER A 209 3.07 23.65 -18.13
C SER A 209 4.56 23.58 -17.80
N ILE A 210 5.23 22.46 -18.14
CA ILE A 210 6.69 22.29 -17.97
C ILE A 210 7.45 23.27 -18.86
N THR A 211 7.03 23.47 -20.12
CA THR A 211 7.71 24.41 -21.04
C THR A 211 7.59 25.85 -20.58
N GLN A 212 6.45 26.23 -20.00
CA GLN A 212 6.25 27.57 -19.44
C GLN A 212 6.92 27.78 -18.09
N LYS A 213 7.04 26.73 -17.29
CA LYS A 213 7.56 26.77 -15.91
C LYS A 213 8.55 25.62 -15.65
N PRO A 214 9.81 25.69 -16.13
CA PRO A 214 10.80 24.61 -16.00
C PRO A 214 11.07 24.18 -14.55
N GLN A 215 10.79 25.03 -13.57
CA GLN A 215 10.86 24.72 -12.13
C GLN A 215 9.89 23.62 -11.68
N LEU A 216 8.92 23.25 -12.52
CA LEU A 216 8.07 22.07 -12.29
C LEU A 216 8.85 20.75 -12.37
N VAL A 217 9.86 20.67 -13.22
CA VAL A 217 10.62 19.42 -13.43
C VAL A 217 11.19 18.83 -12.13
N PRO A 218 11.92 19.56 -11.30
CA PRO A 218 12.43 19.04 -10.03
C PRO A 218 11.30 18.67 -9.06
N ILE A 219 10.17 19.38 -9.05
CA ILE A 219 9.02 19.07 -8.19
C ILE A 219 8.40 17.74 -8.61
N LEU A 220 8.15 17.53 -9.91
CA LEU A 220 7.58 16.30 -10.44
C LEU A 220 8.53 15.10 -10.24
N ALA A 221 9.83 15.31 -10.46
CA ALA A 221 10.86 14.30 -10.24
C ALA A 221 10.96 13.90 -8.76
N ALA A 222 10.99 14.88 -7.85
CA ALA A 222 11.03 14.64 -6.42
C ALA A 222 9.75 13.90 -5.95
N ALA A 223 8.57 14.32 -6.42
CA ALA A 223 7.30 13.65 -6.14
C ALA A 223 7.32 12.19 -6.62
N ALA A 224 7.82 11.93 -7.83
CA ALA A 224 7.94 10.58 -8.37
C ALA A 224 8.93 9.72 -7.56
N CYS A 225 10.08 10.27 -7.18
CA CYS A 225 11.08 9.54 -6.38
C CYS A 225 10.55 9.23 -4.98
N VAL A 226 10.07 10.24 -4.25
CA VAL A 226 9.68 10.11 -2.84
C VAL A 226 8.35 9.37 -2.72
N CYS A 227 7.29 9.85 -3.39
CA CYS A 227 5.94 9.32 -3.17
C CYS A 227 5.62 8.07 -4.00
N ASN A 228 6.42 7.74 -5.04
CA ASN A 228 6.19 6.52 -5.83
C ASN A 228 7.37 5.54 -5.71
N ILE A 229 8.55 5.86 -6.21
CA ILE A 229 9.62 4.86 -6.34
C ILE A 229 10.04 4.35 -4.96
N PHE A 230 10.54 5.22 -4.08
CA PHE A 230 11.07 4.79 -2.78
C PHE A 230 9.99 4.32 -1.83
N SER A 231 8.85 5.01 -1.74
CA SER A 231 7.76 4.62 -0.86
C SER A 231 7.21 3.23 -1.21
N TYR A 232 6.91 2.95 -2.48
CA TYR A 232 6.41 1.64 -2.89
C TYR A 232 7.47 0.54 -2.85
N LEU A 233 8.75 0.85 -3.08
CA LEU A 233 9.83 -0.12 -2.86
C LEU A 233 9.94 -0.53 -1.39
N LEU A 234 9.87 0.43 -0.49
CA LEU A 234 9.86 0.17 0.95
C LEU A 234 8.61 -0.59 1.37
N TYR A 235 7.44 -0.20 0.87
CA TYR A 235 6.19 -0.89 1.14
C TYR A 235 6.20 -2.35 0.65
N ASN A 236 6.62 -2.57 -0.59
CA ASN A 236 6.75 -3.91 -1.15
C ASN A 236 7.83 -4.75 -0.42
N THR A 237 8.89 -4.10 0.05
CA THR A 237 9.89 -4.76 0.90
C THR A 237 9.26 -5.20 2.24
N ALA A 238 8.42 -4.36 2.84
CA ALA A 238 7.70 -4.73 4.05
C ALA A 238 6.72 -5.91 3.80
N LEU A 239 5.95 -5.87 2.70
CA LEU A 239 5.04 -6.95 2.30
C LEU A 239 5.75 -8.29 2.06
N LYS A 240 7.03 -8.27 1.68
CA LYS A 240 7.82 -9.50 1.52
C LYS A 240 8.11 -10.20 2.86
N TYR A 241 8.22 -9.43 3.96
CA TYR A 241 8.65 -9.94 5.26
C TYR A 241 7.57 -9.90 6.35
N MET A 242 6.43 -9.25 6.08
CA MET A 242 5.30 -9.14 7.03
C MET A 242 3.96 -9.38 6.33
N GLU A 243 2.97 -9.74 7.14
CA GLU A 243 1.59 -9.90 6.70
C GLU A 243 1.03 -8.57 6.16
N PRO A 244 0.34 -8.55 5.00
CA PRO A 244 -0.25 -7.35 4.40
C PRO A 244 -1.10 -6.51 5.36
N GLY A 245 -1.94 -7.17 6.17
CA GLY A 245 -2.74 -6.47 7.17
C GLY A 245 -1.91 -5.74 8.22
N SER A 246 -0.77 -6.29 8.64
CA SER A 246 0.15 -5.62 9.56
C SER A 246 0.90 -4.46 8.90
N VAL A 247 1.32 -4.64 7.65
CA VAL A 247 2.01 -3.60 6.86
C VAL A 247 1.09 -2.40 6.65
N SER A 248 -0.18 -2.62 6.31
CA SER A 248 -1.15 -1.53 6.08
C SER A 248 -1.42 -0.70 7.34
N VAL A 249 -1.51 -1.35 8.53
CA VAL A 249 -1.66 -0.62 9.81
C VAL A 249 -0.41 0.23 10.12
N ILE A 250 0.80 -0.29 9.87
CA ILE A 250 2.02 0.48 10.12
C ILE A 250 2.14 1.66 9.15
N ALA A 251 1.77 1.46 7.89
CA ALA A 251 1.79 2.53 6.89
C ALA A 251 0.78 3.65 7.19
N SER A 252 -0.22 3.41 8.05
CA SER A 252 -1.15 4.46 8.53
C SER A 252 -0.47 5.55 9.39
N VAL A 253 0.85 5.58 9.50
CA VAL A 253 1.61 6.75 9.98
C VAL A 253 1.53 7.94 9.00
N GLU A 254 1.14 7.71 7.76
CA GLU A 254 0.99 8.71 6.70
C GLU A 254 0.23 9.96 7.14
N PRO A 255 -1.01 9.90 7.68
CA PRO A 255 -1.74 11.09 8.09
C PRO A 255 -1.09 11.83 9.26
N ALA A 256 -0.38 11.12 10.14
CA ALA A 256 0.36 11.77 11.21
C ALA A 256 1.50 12.65 10.66
N VAL A 257 2.24 12.14 9.66
CA VAL A 257 3.28 12.91 8.98
C VAL A 257 2.68 14.04 8.16
N ALA A 258 1.57 13.79 7.44
CA ALA A 258 0.88 14.82 6.67
C ALA A 258 0.42 15.99 7.55
N ALA A 259 -0.15 15.72 8.74
CA ALA A 259 -0.58 16.74 9.68
C ALA A 259 0.60 17.58 10.24
N ILE A 260 1.70 16.91 10.61
CA ILE A 260 2.90 17.59 11.08
C ILE A 260 3.47 18.51 9.99
N LEU A 261 3.53 18.04 8.75
CA LEU A 261 4.01 18.84 7.63
C LEU A 261 3.04 19.98 7.28
N GLY A 262 1.72 19.76 7.39
CA GLY A 262 0.70 20.78 7.22
C GLY A 262 0.90 21.95 8.21
N GLU A 263 1.12 21.64 9.49
CA GLU A 263 1.42 22.65 10.50
C GLU A 263 2.73 23.39 10.25
N LEU A 264 3.82 22.64 9.98
CA LEU A 264 5.16 23.22 9.84
C LEU A 264 5.37 24.01 8.54
N MET A 265 4.76 23.55 7.43
CA MET A 265 5.07 24.09 6.09
C MET A 265 3.91 24.89 5.47
N LEU A 266 2.67 24.61 5.87
CA LEU A 266 1.49 25.27 5.31
C LEU A 266 0.79 26.18 6.31
N GLY A 267 1.27 26.23 7.58
CA GLY A 267 0.69 27.08 8.64
C GLY A 267 -0.67 26.58 9.12
N GLU A 268 -1.01 25.33 8.91
CA GLU A 268 -2.23 24.71 9.40
C GLU A 268 -2.10 24.47 10.92
N HIS A 269 -3.01 24.97 11.72
CA HIS A 269 -2.96 24.75 13.18
C HIS A 269 -3.54 23.38 13.53
N MET A 270 -2.71 22.53 14.13
CA MET A 270 -3.11 21.24 14.65
C MET A 270 -3.71 21.40 16.05
N GLY A 271 -5.04 21.26 16.15
CA GLY A 271 -5.75 21.30 17.43
C GLY A 271 -5.51 20.05 18.29
N PHE A 272 -6.12 20.02 19.48
CA PHE A 272 -6.03 18.92 20.44
C PHE A 272 -6.33 17.55 19.82
N PHE A 273 -7.36 17.44 18.97
CA PHE A 273 -7.72 16.19 18.29
C PHE A 273 -6.63 15.71 17.31
N GLY A 274 -5.93 16.63 16.65
CA GLY A 274 -4.81 16.26 15.77
C GLY A 274 -3.68 15.57 16.54
N VAL A 275 -3.27 16.14 17.68
CA VAL A 275 -2.26 15.54 18.56
C VAL A 275 -2.73 14.19 19.10
N ALA A 276 -3.97 14.11 19.60
CA ALA A 276 -4.56 12.86 20.09
C ALA A 276 -4.60 11.78 18.99
N GLY A 277 -4.90 12.16 17.76
CA GLY A 277 -4.92 11.28 16.61
C GLY A 277 -3.54 10.71 16.27
N ILE A 278 -2.48 11.54 16.30
CA ILE A 278 -1.10 11.07 16.12
C ILE A 278 -0.75 10.04 17.20
N LEU A 279 -1.08 10.31 18.45
CA LEU A 279 -0.83 9.38 19.55
C LEU A 279 -1.58 8.04 19.36
N CYS A 280 -2.83 8.07 18.88
CA CYS A 280 -3.59 6.85 18.54
C CYS A 280 -2.91 6.03 17.43
N ILE A 281 -2.41 6.68 16.36
CA ILE A 281 -1.69 6.01 15.26
C ILE A 281 -0.41 5.37 15.78
N LEU A 282 0.38 6.08 16.58
CA LEU A 282 1.60 5.54 17.18
C LEU A 282 1.29 4.38 18.13
N ALA A 283 0.21 4.49 18.94
CA ALA A 283 -0.27 3.42 19.80
C ALA A 283 -0.68 2.18 19.00
N ALA A 284 -1.34 2.34 17.85
CA ALA A 284 -1.68 1.23 16.95
C ALA A 284 -0.44 0.44 16.52
N ILE A 285 0.63 1.12 16.13
CA ILE A 285 1.90 0.52 15.74
C ILE A 285 2.54 -0.22 16.93
N VAL A 286 2.55 0.39 18.11
CA VAL A 286 3.10 -0.23 19.33
C VAL A 286 2.30 -1.48 19.73
N VAL A 287 0.96 -1.39 19.73
CA VAL A 287 0.06 -2.52 20.03
C VAL A 287 0.32 -3.67 19.06
N LEU A 288 0.44 -3.38 17.78
CA LEU A 288 0.67 -4.40 16.74
C LEU A 288 2.03 -5.10 16.92
N ASN A 289 3.06 -4.37 17.31
CA ASN A 289 4.44 -4.87 17.40
C ASN A 289 4.86 -5.35 18.80
N GLY A 290 4.00 -5.24 19.82
CA GLY A 290 4.31 -5.65 21.20
C GLY A 290 4.72 -7.10 21.36
N ARG A 291 5.45 -7.42 22.47
CA ARG A 291 6.16 -8.69 22.74
C ARG A 291 5.35 -9.99 22.54
N THR A 292 4.03 -9.97 22.69
CA THR A 292 3.19 -11.17 22.54
C THR A 292 2.90 -11.49 21.04
N GLY A 293 2.98 -10.52 20.12
CA GLY A 293 2.96 -10.76 18.68
C GLY A 293 4.19 -11.52 18.19
N ARG A 294 5.29 -11.40 18.93
CA ARG A 294 6.54 -12.09 18.73
C ARG A 294 6.36 -13.62 18.87
N ARG A 295 5.71 -14.08 19.94
CA ARG A 295 5.47 -15.52 20.21
C ARG A 295 4.51 -16.18 19.21
N ALA A 296 3.51 -15.45 18.71
CA ALA A 296 2.58 -15.99 17.72
C ALA A 296 3.24 -16.16 16.33
N TYR A 297 4.14 -15.26 15.97
CA TYR A 297 4.92 -15.35 14.72
C TYR A 297 5.98 -16.46 14.79
N GLU A 298 6.70 -16.58 15.90
CA GLU A 298 7.69 -17.63 16.14
C GLU A 298 7.05 -19.03 16.14
N ARG A 299 5.84 -19.20 16.70
CA ARG A 299 5.08 -20.45 16.63
C ARG A 299 4.67 -20.85 15.21
N LYS A 300 4.39 -19.87 14.35
CA LYS A 300 3.97 -20.13 12.96
C LYS A 300 5.15 -20.52 12.06
N THR A 301 6.34 -20.00 12.36
CA THR A 301 7.56 -20.29 11.59
C THR A 301 8.29 -21.55 12.08
N SER A 302 8.16 -21.92 13.33
CA SER A 302 8.72 -23.18 13.88
C SER A 302 7.83 -24.40 13.61
N GLY A 303 6.53 -24.22 13.33
CA GLY A 303 5.59 -25.30 12.98
C GLY A 303 5.40 -25.54 11.48
N ALA A 304 6.09 -24.81 10.61
CA ALA A 304 5.81 -24.81 9.17
C ALA A 304 6.70 -25.73 8.32
N TYR A 305 7.63 -26.48 8.91
CA TYR A 305 8.37 -27.54 8.20
C TYR A 305 8.67 -28.69 9.15
N PRO A 306 7.97 -29.83 9.09
CA PRO A 306 8.54 -31.08 9.56
C PRO A 306 9.66 -31.45 8.59
N ASP A 307 10.86 -31.69 9.11
CA ASP A 307 11.98 -32.23 8.36
C ASP A 307 11.57 -33.54 7.69
N PRO A 308 11.83 -33.75 6.39
CA PRO A 308 11.43 -34.95 5.67
C PRO A 308 12.17 -36.23 6.13
N CYS A 309 13.07 -36.13 7.09
CA CYS A 309 13.93 -37.25 7.51
C CYS A 309 13.52 -37.96 8.82
N GLU A 310 12.42 -37.55 9.50
CA GLU A 310 11.97 -38.17 10.76
C GLU A 310 10.58 -38.81 10.71
N SER A 311 10.17 -39.41 9.62
CA SER A 311 8.97 -40.26 9.59
C SER A 311 9.27 -41.69 9.08
N GLY A 312 10.09 -42.40 9.83
CA GLY A 312 10.05 -43.85 9.86
C GLY A 312 9.26 -44.29 11.07
N GLY A 313 8.00 -44.71 10.95
CA GLY A 313 7.29 -45.40 12.04
C GLY A 313 5.79 -45.12 12.14
N VAL A 314 5.00 -46.08 11.61
CA VAL A 314 3.68 -46.57 12.07
C VAL A 314 2.45 -45.67 11.89
N ASP A 315 1.66 -46.12 10.97
CA ASP A 315 0.19 -46.20 10.76
C ASP A 315 -0.68 -45.95 12.00
N ASP A 316 -1.65 -45.04 11.91
CA ASP A 316 -3.03 -45.30 12.31
C ASP A 316 -3.98 -44.19 11.80
N GLY A 317 -5.10 -44.64 11.25
CA GLY A 317 -6.06 -43.90 10.44
C GLY A 317 -6.97 -42.90 11.17
N LYS A 318 -7.65 -42.14 10.35
CA LYS A 318 -8.84 -41.30 10.56
C LYS A 318 -8.58 -39.86 11.05
N THR A 319 -8.67 -38.92 10.10
CA THR A 319 -9.67 -37.84 10.17
C THR A 319 -9.76 -37.13 8.82
N ALA A 320 -10.98 -37.02 8.29
CA ALA A 320 -11.31 -36.40 7.01
C ALA A 320 -11.12 -34.89 7.04
N VAL A 321 -10.43 -34.37 6.02
CA VAL A 321 -10.32 -32.92 5.73
C VAL A 321 -11.43 -32.54 4.78
N PRO A 322 -12.21 -31.45 5.02
CA PRO A 322 -13.23 -30.99 4.08
C PRO A 322 -12.60 -30.39 2.81
N PRO A 323 -13.28 -30.44 1.65
CA PRO A 323 -12.72 -30.03 0.36
C PRO A 323 -12.51 -28.52 0.31
N ALA A 324 -11.29 -28.11 -0.07
CA ALA A 324 -10.92 -26.73 -0.33
C ALA A 324 -11.68 -26.20 -1.57
N SER A 325 -12.23 -24.99 -1.45
CA SER A 325 -12.86 -24.27 -2.56
C SER A 325 -11.88 -24.07 -3.72
N HIS A 326 -12.35 -24.03 -4.96
CA HIS A 326 -11.57 -23.94 -6.22
C HIS A 326 -10.46 -22.86 -6.24
N PHE A 327 -10.59 -21.83 -5.43
CA PHE A 327 -9.57 -20.76 -5.30
C PHE A 327 -8.36 -21.18 -4.47
N GLY A 328 -8.55 -22.05 -3.47
CA GLY A 328 -7.47 -22.62 -2.66
C GLY A 328 -6.63 -23.64 -3.44
N ALA A 329 -7.25 -24.42 -4.34
CA ALA A 329 -6.56 -25.40 -5.16
C ALA A 329 -5.61 -24.76 -6.19
N GLN A 330 -5.97 -23.64 -6.80
CA GLN A 330 -5.07 -22.89 -7.68
C GLN A 330 -3.85 -22.28 -6.95
N CYS A 331 -4.04 -21.87 -5.68
CA CYS A 331 -2.91 -21.43 -4.86
C CYS A 331 -2.00 -22.57 -4.44
N GLU A 332 -2.52 -23.78 -4.25
CA GLU A 332 -1.77 -24.97 -3.84
C GLU A 332 -0.97 -25.59 -5.00
N GLU A 333 -1.52 -25.62 -6.21
CA GLU A 333 -0.75 -25.99 -7.42
C GLU A 333 0.41 -25.04 -7.68
N LEU A 334 0.22 -23.74 -7.42
CA LEU A 334 1.26 -22.72 -7.50
C LEU A 334 2.36 -22.92 -6.44
N TYR A 335 2.07 -23.58 -5.33
CA TYR A 335 3.03 -23.87 -4.26
C TYR A 335 3.85 -25.15 -4.54
N ARG A 336 3.27 -26.16 -5.19
CA ARG A 336 3.96 -27.44 -5.52
C ARG A 336 4.90 -27.36 -6.72
N GLY A 337 4.74 -26.38 -7.61
CA GLY A 337 5.56 -26.21 -8.81
C GLY A 337 7.00 -25.70 -8.61
N ASN A 338 7.41 -25.39 -7.38
CA ASN A 338 8.69 -24.72 -7.11
C ASN A 338 9.69 -25.60 -6.34
N LYS A 339 9.77 -26.90 -6.69
CA LYS A 339 10.94 -27.73 -6.37
C LYS A 339 11.75 -27.91 -7.64
N LEU A 340 12.56 -26.91 -8.01
CA LEU A 340 13.77 -27.03 -8.85
C LEU A 340 14.33 -25.62 -9.13
N PHE A 341 15.51 -25.39 -8.57
CA PHE A 341 16.46 -24.27 -8.56
C PHE A 341 16.39 -23.33 -7.38
#